data_2abb755043059f26ac36a23eb2b9a9f3
#
_entry.id   2abb755043059f26ac36a23eb2b9a9f3
#
_cell.length_a   1.000
_cell.length_b   1.000
_cell.length_c   1.000
_cell.angle_alpha   90.00
_cell.angle_beta   90.00
_cell.angle_gamma   90.00
#
_symmetry.space_group_name_H-M   'P 1'
#
loop_
_entity.id
_entity.type
_entity.pdbx_description
1 polymer ?
#
loop_
_entity_poly.entity_id
_entity_poly.type
_entity_poly.pdbx_seq_one_letter_code
_entity_poly.pdbx_strand_id
1 'polypeptide(L)'
;MKTPARDRQEDEMPAPGENLRIDSARLWDSIMEMAKIGPGVAGGNNRQTLTDDDAKGRALFQTWCEAAGMVMSVDEMGTMFATRAGEDPEALPVYMGSHLDTQPTGGKYDGVLGVLGALEAVRTMNDLGIKTKHPIVVTNWTNEEGTRFAPAMLASGVFAGVIARDYAYDRRDAKGLRFGDELERIGWKGTEKVGARKMHAMFELHIEQGPILEAEGKDIGVVTHGQGLWWLQVTLTGKEAHTGSTPMKMRVNAGLGMARIMEAVHEIAMAHQPNAVGAVGQANVYPNSRNVIPGKAVFTIDIRSPQLSKLSTMREEIELAAAQIARDLGLGIEIEPVGHFDPVTFDDGCVKAVRSAAERLGYSHMNLVSGAGHDACWVNRVAPT
;
A
#
# COMPACT_ATOMS: atom_id res chain seq x y z
N MET A 1 -35.97 -14.71 -29.74
CA MET A 1 -35.58 -15.75 -28.80
C MET A 1 -35.68 -15.14 -27.40
N LYS A 2 -36.61 -15.62 -26.57
CA LYS A 2 -36.83 -15.15 -25.20
C LYS A 2 -35.83 -15.83 -24.31
N THR A 3 -35.04 -15.05 -23.55
CA THR A 3 -34.14 -15.53 -22.49
C THR A 3 -35.01 -16.12 -21.36
N PRO A 4 -34.70 -17.31 -20.82
CA PRO A 4 -35.49 -17.85 -19.75
C PRO A 4 -35.21 -17.06 -18.46
N ALA A 5 -36.30 -16.70 -17.76
CA ALA A 5 -36.25 -16.17 -16.40
C ALA A 5 -35.58 -17.22 -15.49
N ARG A 6 -34.51 -16.85 -14.79
CA ARG A 6 -33.99 -17.65 -13.69
C ARG A 6 -34.98 -17.54 -12.53
N ASP A 7 -35.59 -18.66 -12.18
CA ASP A 7 -36.29 -18.81 -10.91
C ASP A 7 -35.31 -18.47 -9.78
N ARG A 8 -35.60 -17.42 -9.02
CA ARG A 8 -34.97 -17.20 -7.73
C ARG A 8 -35.53 -18.30 -6.81
N GLN A 9 -34.75 -19.35 -6.56
CA GLN A 9 -34.93 -20.13 -5.35
C GLN A 9 -34.79 -19.15 -4.18
N GLU A 10 -35.80 -19.11 -3.32
CA GLU A 10 -35.69 -18.49 -1.99
C GLU A 10 -34.68 -19.35 -1.23
N ASP A 11 -33.39 -18.95 -1.26
CA ASP A 11 -32.37 -19.61 -0.46
C ASP A 11 -32.73 -19.36 1.01
N GLU A 12 -33.05 -20.42 1.72
CA GLU A 12 -33.22 -20.40 3.19
C GLU A 12 -31.96 -19.74 3.78
N MET A 13 -32.18 -18.70 4.60
CA MET A 13 -31.06 -18.02 5.25
C MET A 13 -30.27 -19.02 6.11
N PRO A 14 -28.92 -19.05 5.95
CA PRO A 14 -28.09 -19.94 6.73
C PRO A 14 -28.24 -19.68 8.24
N ALA A 15 -28.18 -20.72 9.05
CA ALA A 15 -28.23 -20.58 10.50
C ALA A 15 -27.04 -19.75 11.02
N PRO A 16 -27.18 -19.03 12.15
CA PRO A 16 -26.08 -18.27 12.74
C PRO A 16 -24.83 -19.15 12.94
N GLY A 17 -23.71 -18.78 12.32
CA GLY A 17 -22.45 -19.52 12.36
C GLY A 17 -22.17 -20.39 11.14
N GLU A 18 -23.09 -20.51 10.19
CA GLU A 18 -22.83 -21.14 8.88
C GLU A 18 -22.12 -20.17 7.91
N ASN A 19 -21.64 -20.70 6.78
CA ASN A 19 -20.86 -19.95 5.78
C ASN A 19 -21.66 -18.79 5.17
N LEU A 20 -21.52 -17.61 5.76
CA LEU A 20 -22.21 -16.39 5.35
C LEU A 20 -21.56 -15.80 4.10
N ARG A 21 -22.38 -15.19 3.24
CA ARG A 21 -21.95 -14.48 2.04
C ARG A 21 -22.41 -13.03 2.10
N ILE A 22 -21.57 -12.13 1.62
CA ILE A 22 -21.92 -10.72 1.42
C ILE A 22 -22.85 -10.54 0.21
N ASP A 23 -23.52 -9.40 0.12
CA ASP A 23 -24.17 -8.95 -1.12
C ASP A 23 -23.11 -8.39 -2.07
N SER A 24 -22.65 -9.23 -2.99
CA SER A 24 -21.60 -8.87 -3.95
C SER A 24 -22.04 -7.77 -4.95
N ALA A 25 -23.33 -7.69 -5.27
CA ALA A 25 -23.85 -6.65 -6.14
C ALA A 25 -23.81 -5.29 -5.44
N ARG A 26 -24.24 -5.23 -4.18
CA ARG A 26 -24.18 -4.00 -3.36
C ARG A 26 -22.75 -3.51 -3.15
N LEU A 27 -21.80 -4.42 -2.90
CA LEU A 27 -20.38 -4.07 -2.82
C LEU A 27 -19.88 -3.47 -4.14
N TRP A 28 -20.17 -4.16 -5.25
CA TRP A 28 -19.78 -3.69 -6.58
C TRP A 28 -20.34 -2.31 -6.91
N ASP A 29 -21.64 -2.11 -6.66
CA ASP A 29 -22.30 -0.82 -6.89
C ASP A 29 -21.69 0.30 -6.02
N SER A 30 -21.35 0.00 -4.76
CA SER A 30 -20.68 0.95 -3.87
C SER A 30 -19.28 1.34 -4.39
N ILE A 31 -18.50 0.38 -4.89
CA ILE A 31 -17.19 0.65 -5.50
C ILE A 31 -17.35 1.50 -6.77
N MET A 32 -18.31 1.17 -7.63
CA MET A 32 -18.55 1.92 -8.87
C MET A 32 -19.09 3.33 -8.60
N GLU A 33 -19.88 3.53 -7.55
CA GLU A 33 -20.33 4.86 -7.15
C GLU A 33 -19.18 5.71 -6.61
N MET A 34 -18.34 5.14 -5.73
CA MET A 34 -17.13 5.80 -5.25
C MET A 34 -16.17 6.16 -6.40
N ALA A 35 -16.07 5.32 -7.42
CA ALA A 35 -15.23 5.55 -8.59
C ALA A 35 -15.66 6.76 -9.45
N LYS A 36 -16.89 7.27 -9.31
CA LYS A 36 -17.34 8.49 -9.98
C LYS A 36 -16.74 9.76 -9.39
N ILE A 37 -16.18 9.68 -8.19
CA ILE A 37 -15.55 10.80 -7.48
C ILE A 37 -14.06 10.80 -7.76
N GLY A 38 -13.55 11.89 -8.35
CA GLY A 38 -12.17 12.00 -8.79
C GLY A 38 -11.85 11.06 -9.96
N PRO A 39 -12.56 11.17 -11.11
CA PRO A 39 -12.28 10.32 -12.26
C PRO A 39 -10.87 10.59 -12.79
N GLY A 40 -10.15 9.52 -13.11
CA GLY A 40 -8.80 9.55 -13.65
C GLY A 40 -8.74 9.16 -15.12
N VAL A 41 -7.53 8.98 -15.64
CA VAL A 41 -7.30 8.54 -17.02
C VAL A 41 -7.66 7.08 -17.22
N ALA A 42 -7.99 6.69 -18.44
CA ALA A 42 -8.30 5.32 -18.83
C ALA A 42 -9.36 4.63 -17.94
N GLY A 43 -10.27 5.39 -17.36
CA GLY A 43 -11.31 4.88 -16.48
C GLY A 43 -10.85 4.56 -15.05
N GLY A 44 -9.66 4.97 -14.65
CA GLY A 44 -9.16 4.91 -13.27
C GLY A 44 -9.67 6.04 -12.38
N ASN A 45 -8.99 6.27 -11.25
CA ASN A 45 -9.28 7.34 -10.31
C ASN A 45 -8.06 8.26 -10.09
N ASN A 46 -8.35 9.51 -9.71
CA ASN A 46 -7.38 10.50 -9.26
C ASN A 46 -7.96 11.26 -8.05
N ARG A 47 -8.30 10.52 -7.01
CA ARG A 47 -8.80 11.06 -5.73
C ARG A 47 -7.64 11.13 -4.74
N GLN A 48 -6.70 12.01 -5.01
CA GLN A 48 -5.55 12.19 -4.13
C GLN A 48 -5.98 12.75 -2.77
N THR A 49 -5.26 12.33 -1.74
CA THR A 49 -5.56 12.71 -0.36
C THR A 49 -5.71 14.22 -0.16
N LEU A 50 -6.66 14.63 0.68
CA LEU A 50 -6.96 16.01 1.07
C LEU A 50 -7.28 16.94 -0.11
N THR A 51 -7.71 16.39 -1.24
CA THR A 51 -8.34 17.17 -2.32
C THR A 51 -9.84 17.33 -2.06
N ASP A 52 -10.49 18.20 -2.85
CA ASP A 52 -11.96 18.35 -2.77
C ASP A 52 -12.68 17.05 -3.19
N ASP A 53 -12.08 16.25 -4.05
CA ASP A 53 -12.64 14.94 -4.41
C ASP A 53 -12.44 13.92 -3.28
N ASP A 54 -11.31 13.94 -2.56
CA ASP A 54 -11.18 13.14 -1.33
C ASP A 54 -12.23 13.54 -0.28
N ALA A 55 -12.47 14.86 -0.09
CA ALA A 55 -13.53 15.34 0.81
C ALA A 55 -14.93 14.81 0.44
N LYS A 56 -15.26 14.75 -0.87
CA LYS A 56 -16.52 14.17 -1.36
C LYS A 56 -16.58 12.66 -1.12
N GLY A 57 -15.48 11.93 -1.37
CA GLY A 57 -15.40 10.50 -1.11
C GLY A 57 -15.60 10.16 0.37
N ARG A 58 -14.96 10.92 1.26
CA ARG A 58 -15.14 10.81 2.72
C ARG A 58 -16.58 11.07 3.15
N ALA A 59 -17.22 12.12 2.61
CA ALA A 59 -18.62 12.45 2.92
C ALA A 59 -19.58 11.34 2.44
N LEU A 60 -19.34 10.77 1.26
CA LEU A 60 -20.12 9.62 0.75
C LEU A 60 -19.96 8.40 1.65
N PHE A 61 -18.72 8.06 2.02
CA PHE A 61 -18.43 6.95 2.93
C PHE A 61 -19.12 7.15 4.30
N GLN A 62 -19.02 8.35 4.88
CA GLN A 62 -19.72 8.67 6.13
C GLN A 62 -21.22 8.44 5.99
N THR A 63 -21.85 8.94 4.93
CA THR A 63 -23.29 8.76 4.67
C THR A 63 -23.67 7.27 4.64
N TRP A 64 -22.86 6.43 4.01
CA TRP A 64 -23.12 4.99 3.94
C TRP A 64 -22.93 4.29 5.28
N CYS A 65 -21.94 4.71 6.08
CA CYS A 65 -21.72 4.17 7.42
C CYS A 65 -22.87 4.53 8.36
N GLU A 66 -23.32 5.78 8.35
CA GLU A 66 -24.46 6.25 9.15
C GLU A 66 -25.75 5.54 8.75
N ALA A 67 -25.99 5.33 7.45
CA ALA A 67 -27.12 4.56 6.95
C ALA A 67 -27.07 3.08 7.38
N ALA A 68 -25.87 2.54 7.63
CA ALA A 68 -25.66 1.20 8.19
C ALA A 68 -25.76 1.17 9.73
N GLY A 69 -26.16 2.28 10.39
CA GLY A 69 -26.31 2.38 11.84
C GLY A 69 -24.98 2.50 12.61
N MET A 70 -23.92 2.91 11.94
CA MET A 70 -22.60 3.10 12.55
C MET A 70 -22.44 4.55 13.03
N VAL A 71 -21.62 4.73 14.07
CA VAL A 71 -21.25 6.04 14.59
C VAL A 71 -19.88 6.44 14.04
N MET A 72 -19.82 7.58 13.33
CA MET A 72 -18.58 8.11 12.77
C MET A 72 -17.82 8.94 13.78
N SER A 73 -16.52 8.74 13.85
CA SER A 73 -15.58 9.66 14.48
C SER A 73 -14.33 9.84 13.61
N VAL A 74 -13.58 10.91 13.86
CA VAL A 74 -12.40 11.27 13.07
C VAL A 74 -11.29 11.73 14.03
N ASP A 75 -10.08 11.27 13.79
CA ASP A 75 -8.93 11.69 14.58
C ASP A 75 -8.22 12.95 14.03
N GLU A 76 -7.21 13.41 14.76
CA GLU A 76 -6.40 14.59 14.41
C GLU A 76 -5.73 14.48 13.04
N MET A 77 -5.48 13.25 12.54
CA MET A 77 -4.90 12.99 11.22
C MET A 77 -5.95 12.86 10.10
N GLY A 78 -7.24 12.98 10.46
CA GLY A 78 -8.33 12.82 9.52
C GLY A 78 -8.71 11.36 9.24
N THR A 79 -8.14 10.41 9.97
CA THR A 79 -8.52 9.01 9.85
C THR A 79 -9.96 8.84 10.34
N MET A 80 -10.79 8.18 9.54
CA MET A 80 -12.20 7.98 9.82
C MET A 80 -12.41 6.61 10.46
N PHE A 81 -13.23 6.58 11.51
CA PHE A 81 -13.59 5.37 12.26
C PHE A 81 -15.10 5.27 12.39
N ALA A 82 -15.71 4.40 11.61
CA ALA A 82 -17.14 4.10 11.71
C ALA A 82 -17.34 2.89 12.63
N THR A 83 -18.01 3.08 13.76
CA THR A 83 -18.16 2.07 14.81
C THR A 83 -19.58 1.49 14.81
N ARG A 84 -19.69 0.18 14.65
CA ARG A 84 -20.86 -0.64 14.95
C ARG A 84 -20.73 -1.18 16.37
N ALA A 85 -21.73 -0.98 17.22
CA ALA A 85 -21.72 -1.46 18.60
C ALA A 85 -21.66 -3.00 18.65
N GLY A 86 -20.91 -3.52 19.62
CA GLY A 86 -20.93 -4.92 20.05
C GLY A 86 -21.91 -5.12 21.23
N GLU A 87 -22.10 -6.37 21.62
CA GLU A 87 -22.87 -6.72 22.84
C GLU A 87 -22.12 -6.38 24.12
N ASP A 88 -20.80 -6.40 24.09
CA ASP A 88 -19.90 -6.04 25.20
C ASP A 88 -19.21 -4.70 24.88
N PRO A 89 -19.65 -3.58 25.47
CA PRO A 89 -19.07 -2.28 25.21
C PRO A 89 -17.64 -2.12 25.75
N GLU A 90 -17.20 -2.98 26.67
CA GLU A 90 -15.86 -2.96 27.24
C GLU A 90 -14.88 -3.84 26.42
N ALA A 91 -15.39 -4.65 25.49
CA ALA A 91 -14.54 -5.45 24.62
C ALA A 91 -13.79 -4.56 23.62
N LEU A 92 -12.49 -4.78 23.46
CA LEU A 92 -11.71 -4.07 22.45
C LEU A 92 -12.26 -4.34 21.04
N PRO A 93 -12.45 -3.31 20.21
CA PRO A 93 -13.04 -3.47 18.88
C PRO A 93 -12.12 -4.21 17.90
N VAL A 94 -12.75 -4.91 16.95
CA VAL A 94 -12.09 -5.45 15.76
C VAL A 94 -12.19 -4.41 14.66
N TYR A 95 -11.06 -4.09 14.06
CA TYR A 95 -10.96 -3.12 12.97
C TYR A 95 -10.88 -3.82 11.62
N MET A 96 -11.51 -3.24 10.63
CA MET A 96 -11.43 -3.64 9.24
C MET A 96 -11.36 -2.38 8.38
N GLY A 97 -10.54 -2.36 7.36
CA GLY A 97 -10.48 -1.19 6.47
C GLY A 97 -9.20 -1.10 5.69
N SER A 98 -9.00 0.03 5.05
CA SER A 98 -7.86 0.42 4.22
C SER A 98 -7.91 1.93 4.01
N HIS A 99 -7.72 2.42 2.78
CA HIS A 99 -7.73 3.83 2.42
C HIS A 99 -8.69 4.12 1.25
N LEU A 100 -9.10 5.39 1.11
CA LEU A 100 -9.91 5.88 -0.01
C LEU A 100 -9.13 6.80 -0.95
N ASP A 101 -7.98 7.34 -0.53
CA ASP A 101 -7.13 8.12 -1.42
C ASP A 101 -6.49 7.24 -2.49
N THR A 102 -6.16 7.81 -3.63
CA THR A 102 -5.61 7.10 -4.78
C THR A 102 -4.37 7.78 -5.34
N GLN A 103 -3.59 7.04 -6.12
CA GLN A 103 -2.55 7.58 -6.99
C GLN A 103 -3.14 8.58 -8.00
N PRO A 104 -2.32 9.46 -8.62
CA PRO A 104 -2.78 10.36 -9.69
C PRO A 104 -3.37 9.64 -10.90
N THR A 105 -2.92 8.40 -11.16
CA THR A 105 -3.41 7.51 -12.21
C THR A 105 -3.77 6.15 -11.61
N GLY A 106 -4.45 6.17 -10.47
CA GLY A 106 -4.77 4.99 -9.68
C GLY A 106 -5.91 4.15 -10.25
N GLY A 107 -6.03 2.94 -9.72
CA GLY A 107 -7.16 2.04 -9.98
C GLY A 107 -8.40 2.44 -9.19
N LYS A 108 -9.52 1.77 -9.47
CA LYS A 108 -10.79 1.96 -8.75
C LYS A 108 -10.89 1.12 -7.48
N TYR A 109 -10.01 0.14 -7.33
CA TYR A 109 -10.13 -0.92 -6.34
C TYR A 109 -9.11 -0.79 -5.22
N ASP A 110 -7.98 -0.14 -5.52
CA ASP A 110 -6.85 0.04 -4.64
C ASP A 110 -7.27 0.81 -3.37
N GLY A 111 -7.09 0.19 -2.21
CA GLY A 111 -7.59 0.65 -0.91
C GLY A 111 -9.11 0.65 -0.78
N VAL A 112 -9.81 1.13 -1.80
CA VAL A 112 -11.28 1.26 -1.84
C VAL A 112 -11.98 -0.07 -1.56
N LEU A 113 -11.46 -1.18 -2.11
CA LEU A 113 -11.99 -2.52 -1.86
C LEU A 113 -11.95 -2.87 -0.37
N GLY A 114 -10.86 -2.54 0.33
CA GLY A 114 -10.70 -2.83 1.76
C GLY A 114 -11.68 -2.06 2.63
N VAL A 115 -11.88 -0.78 2.34
CA VAL A 115 -12.83 0.07 3.08
C VAL A 115 -14.27 -0.34 2.80
N LEU A 116 -14.66 -0.49 1.54
CA LEU A 116 -16.04 -0.81 1.17
C LEU A 116 -16.39 -2.28 1.41
N GLY A 117 -15.42 -3.19 1.32
CA GLY A 117 -15.58 -4.59 1.72
C GLY A 117 -15.84 -4.73 3.22
N ALA A 118 -15.14 -3.93 4.04
CA ALA A 118 -15.39 -3.87 5.48
C ALA A 118 -16.80 -3.31 5.79
N LEU A 119 -17.22 -2.25 5.11
CA LEU A 119 -18.58 -1.70 5.23
C LEU A 119 -19.64 -2.74 4.79
N GLU A 120 -19.38 -3.47 3.70
CA GLU A 120 -20.30 -4.49 3.22
C GLU A 120 -20.42 -5.67 4.21
N ALA A 121 -19.34 -6.06 4.86
CA ALA A 121 -19.40 -7.06 5.93
C ALA A 121 -20.32 -6.60 7.08
N VAL A 122 -20.25 -5.31 7.48
CA VAL A 122 -21.16 -4.72 8.49
C VAL A 122 -22.61 -4.71 8.00
N ARG A 123 -22.87 -4.30 6.76
CA ARG A 123 -24.21 -4.31 6.17
C ARG A 123 -24.79 -5.72 6.15
N THR A 124 -24.00 -6.69 5.75
CA THR A 124 -24.41 -8.12 5.75
C THR A 124 -24.72 -8.62 7.17
N MET A 125 -23.88 -8.29 8.16
CA MET A 125 -24.18 -8.64 9.55
C MET A 125 -25.50 -8.01 10.03
N ASN A 126 -25.81 -6.78 9.62
CA ASN A 126 -27.08 -6.12 9.95
C ASN A 126 -28.27 -6.82 9.27
N ASP A 127 -28.19 -7.12 7.98
CA ASP A 127 -29.23 -7.78 7.21
C ASP A 127 -29.59 -9.17 7.81
N LEU A 128 -28.58 -9.87 8.32
CA LEU A 128 -28.72 -11.18 8.94
C LEU A 128 -29.01 -11.13 10.46
N GLY A 129 -29.09 -9.94 11.05
CA GLY A 129 -29.34 -9.78 12.50
C GLY A 129 -28.20 -10.32 13.37
N ILE A 130 -26.97 -10.46 12.82
CA ILE A 130 -25.82 -10.97 13.55
C ILE A 130 -25.35 -9.96 14.56
N LYS A 131 -25.29 -10.37 15.82
CA LYS A 131 -24.67 -9.61 16.90
C LYS A 131 -23.25 -10.10 17.14
N THR A 132 -22.34 -9.16 17.38
CA THR A 132 -20.94 -9.48 17.68
C THR A 132 -20.63 -9.11 19.12
N LYS A 133 -19.82 -9.92 19.81
CA LYS A 133 -19.36 -9.58 21.15
C LYS A 133 -18.56 -8.27 21.12
N HIS A 134 -17.57 -8.19 20.26
CA HIS A 134 -16.73 -7.01 20.09
C HIS A 134 -17.42 -5.96 19.20
N PRO A 135 -17.26 -4.67 19.47
CA PRO A 135 -17.56 -3.64 18.47
C PRO A 135 -16.76 -3.88 17.19
N ILE A 136 -17.33 -3.51 16.05
CA ILE A 136 -16.65 -3.54 14.75
C ILE A 136 -16.41 -2.11 14.28
N VAL A 137 -15.19 -1.81 13.85
CA VAL A 137 -14.82 -0.50 13.35
C VAL A 137 -14.37 -0.61 11.89
N VAL A 138 -15.03 0.13 11.01
CA VAL A 138 -14.58 0.31 9.63
C VAL A 138 -13.72 1.56 9.55
N THR A 139 -12.49 1.41 9.04
CA THR A 139 -11.48 2.48 9.04
C THR A 139 -11.14 2.90 7.62
N ASN A 140 -11.02 4.23 7.42
CA ASN A 140 -10.39 4.84 6.26
C ASN A 140 -9.16 5.62 6.72
N TRP A 141 -7.98 5.10 6.47
CA TRP A 141 -6.70 5.75 6.78
C TRP A 141 -6.45 6.93 5.84
N THR A 142 -5.85 8.01 6.36
CA THR A 142 -5.56 9.20 5.57
C THR A 142 -4.15 9.14 4.99
N ASN A 143 -4.02 9.41 3.68
CA ASN A 143 -2.72 9.51 2.99
C ASN A 143 -1.92 8.21 3.03
N GLU A 144 -2.57 7.09 2.69
CA GLU A 144 -1.86 5.82 2.55
C GLU A 144 -0.88 5.89 1.38
N GLU A 145 -1.32 6.38 0.24
CA GLU A 145 -0.57 6.42 -1.01
C GLU A 145 0.68 7.32 -0.99
N GLY A 146 0.69 8.34 -0.16
CA GLY A 146 1.82 9.25 -0.01
C GLY A 146 2.20 10.09 -1.24
N THR A 147 1.46 9.99 -2.33
CA THR A 147 1.79 10.66 -3.59
C THR A 147 1.69 12.16 -3.55
N ARG A 148 0.73 12.68 -2.79
CA ARG A 148 0.60 14.12 -2.55
C ARG A 148 1.48 14.57 -1.40
N PHE A 149 1.51 13.84 -0.30
CA PHE A 149 2.29 14.15 0.89
C PHE A 149 3.12 12.93 1.31
N ALA A 150 4.37 12.87 0.89
CA ALA A 150 5.28 11.81 1.31
C ALA A 150 5.64 11.92 2.81
N PRO A 151 5.82 10.78 3.51
CA PRO A 151 5.81 9.42 2.99
C PRO A 151 4.40 8.81 2.86
N ALA A 152 4.31 7.63 2.24
CA ALA A 152 3.13 6.77 2.24
C ALA A 152 2.78 6.29 3.67
N MET A 153 1.54 5.78 3.86
CA MET A 153 1.04 5.26 5.14
C MET A 153 1.20 6.28 6.28
N LEU A 154 0.95 7.57 5.98
CA LEU A 154 1.31 8.68 6.88
C LEU A 154 0.47 8.64 8.17
N ALA A 155 -0.85 8.54 8.06
CA ALA A 155 -1.73 8.59 9.23
C ALA A 155 -1.61 7.33 10.10
N SER A 156 -1.53 6.15 9.52
CA SER A 156 -1.30 4.91 10.27
C SER A 156 0.08 4.89 10.94
N GLY A 157 1.10 5.49 10.30
CA GLY A 157 2.41 5.67 10.90
C GLY A 157 2.40 6.59 12.12
N VAL A 158 1.60 7.68 12.08
CA VAL A 158 1.38 8.54 13.25
C VAL A 158 0.58 7.81 14.31
N PHE A 159 -0.46 7.09 13.93
CA PHE A 159 -1.29 6.28 14.84
C PHE A 159 -0.46 5.24 15.60
N ALA A 160 0.46 4.57 14.92
CA ALA A 160 1.37 3.59 15.51
C ALA A 160 2.55 4.21 16.31
N GLY A 161 2.66 5.54 16.35
CA GLY A 161 3.73 6.24 17.03
C GLY A 161 5.10 6.18 16.35
N VAL A 162 5.15 5.78 15.08
CA VAL A 162 6.37 5.68 14.26
C VAL A 162 6.73 7.02 13.63
N ILE A 163 5.71 7.76 13.23
CA ILE A 163 5.84 9.09 12.62
C ILE A 163 5.33 10.13 13.62
N ALA A 164 6.09 11.20 13.84
CA ALA A 164 5.65 12.30 14.68
C ALA A 164 4.53 13.08 13.97
N ARG A 165 3.43 13.41 14.69
CA ARG A 165 2.29 14.16 14.15
C ARG A 165 2.72 15.49 13.53
N ASP A 166 3.57 16.24 14.21
CA ASP A 166 4.00 17.55 13.74
C ASP A 166 4.84 17.45 12.46
N TYR A 167 5.66 16.39 12.34
CA TYR A 167 6.33 16.07 11.09
C TYR A 167 5.32 15.80 9.97
N ALA A 168 4.26 15.01 10.24
CA ALA A 168 3.23 14.72 9.26
C ALA A 168 2.49 15.99 8.81
N TYR A 169 2.13 16.87 9.76
CA TYR A 169 1.47 18.13 9.46
C TYR A 169 2.32 19.08 8.60
N ASP A 170 3.65 19.02 8.72
CA ASP A 170 4.58 19.85 7.95
C ASP A 170 4.91 19.28 6.56
N ARG A 171 4.40 18.10 6.20
CA ARG A 171 4.57 17.57 4.84
C ARG A 171 3.96 18.52 3.83
N ARG A 172 4.66 18.69 2.71
CA ARG A 172 4.23 19.60 1.65
C ARG A 172 4.08 18.86 0.33
N ASP A 173 3.05 19.24 -0.40
CA ASP A 173 2.87 18.77 -1.76
C ASP A 173 3.76 19.53 -2.76
N ALA A 174 3.70 19.16 -4.03
CA ALA A 174 4.47 19.78 -5.11
C ALA A 174 4.14 21.30 -5.32
N LYS A 175 3.01 21.76 -4.78
CA LYS A 175 2.62 23.19 -4.81
C LYS A 175 3.03 23.95 -3.54
N GLY A 176 3.67 23.25 -2.58
CA GLY A 176 4.08 23.81 -1.30
C GLY A 176 2.97 23.88 -0.24
N LEU A 177 1.79 23.32 -0.51
CA LEU A 177 0.68 23.27 0.45
C LEU A 177 1.01 22.27 1.56
N ARG A 178 0.70 22.63 2.83
CA ARG A 178 0.96 21.76 4.00
C ARG A 178 -0.18 20.79 4.23
N PHE A 179 0.16 19.56 4.63
CA PHE A 179 -0.81 18.52 5.01
C PHE A 179 -1.80 19.01 6.06
N GLY A 180 -1.32 19.60 7.17
CA GLY A 180 -2.17 20.08 8.25
C GLY A 180 -3.16 21.16 7.81
N ASP A 181 -2.72 22.09 6.94
CA ASP A 181 -3.55 23.18 6.42
C ASP A 181 -4.63 22.65 5.46
N GLU A 182 -4.26 21.70 4.59
CA GLU A 182 -5.19 21.07 3.67
C GLU A 182 -6.23 20.19 4.38
N LEU A 183 -5.83 19.50 5.46
CA LEU A 183 -6.73 18.71 6.30
C LEU A 183 -7.79 19.61 6.97
N GLU A 184 -7.38 20.78 7.47
CA GLU A 184 -8.30 21.79 8.00
C GLU A 184 -9.19 22.39 6.90
N ARG A 185 -8.60 22.71 5.74
CA ARG A 185 -9.33 23.30 4.60
C ARG A 185 -10.49 22.43 4.13
N ILE A 186 -10.29 21.13 4.04
CA ILE A 186 -11.36 20.21 3.61
C ILE A 186 -12.33 19.84 4.75
N GLY A 187 -12.10 20.32 5.98
CA GLY A 187 -12.98 20.12 7.13
C GLY A 187 -12.94 18.70 7.74
N TRP A 188 -11.89 17.93 7.50
CA TRP A 188 -11.78 16.56 7.99
C TRP A 188 -10.74 16.36 9.10
N LYS A 189 -10.21 17.44 9.67
CA LYS A 189 -9.42 17.36 10.89
C LYS A 189 -10.35 17.09 12.07
N GLY A 190 -10.25 15.89 12.63
CA GLY A 190 -11.05 15.52 13.79
C GLY A 190 -10.48 16.01 15.12
N THR A 191 -11.20 15.69 16.19
CA THR A 191 -10.83 16.07 17.56
C THR A 191 -10.32 14.89 18.38
N GLU A 192 -10.45 13.67 17.88
CA GLU A 192 -9.97 12.51 18.58
C GLU A 192 -8.44 12.45 18.50
N LYS A 193 -7.79 12.21 19.65
CA LYS A 193 -6.32 12.13 19.69
C LYS A 193 -5.85 10.91 18.91
N VAL A 194 -4.97 11.13 17.93
CA VAL A 194 -4.37 10.06 17.13
C VAL A 194 -3.62 9.06 18.03
N GLY A 195 -3.77 7.76 17.75
CA GLY A 195 -3.15 6.68 18.54
C GLY A 195 -3.80 6.40 19.90
N ALA A 196 -4.90 7.09 20.26
CA ALA A 196 -5.59 6.85 21.54
C ALA A 196 -6.41 5.54 21.54
N ARG A 197 -6.86 5.09 20.36
CA ARG A 197 -7.69 3.91 20.21
C ARG A 197 -6.90 2.63 20.46
N LYS A 198 -7.56 1.67 21.12
CA LYS A 198 -7.05 0.30 21.28
C LYS A 198 -7.83 -0.63 20.35
N MET A 199 -7.18 -1.67 19.89
CA MET A 199 -7.75 -2.66 18.96
C MET A 199 -7.60 -4.06 19.55
N HIS A 200 -8.60 -4.92 19.33
CA HIS A 200 -8.48 -6.35 19.53
C HIS A 200 -7.65 -6.99 18.42
N ALA A 201 -8.00 -6.65 17.18
CA ALA A 201 -7.29 -7.03 15.97
C ALA A 201 -7.64 -6.05 14.85
N MET A 202 -6.82 -6.01 13.79
CA MET A 202 -7.13 -5.32 12.53
C MET A 202 -6.99 -6.27 11.37
N PHE A 203 -7.87 -6.11 10.37
CA PHE A 203 -7.82 -6.81 9.09
C PHE A 203 -7.89 -5.82 7.94
N GLU A 204 -6.99 -5.94 7.00
CA GLU A 204 -6.99 -5.15 5.77
C GLU A 204 -7.13 -6.07 4.56
N LEU A 205 -8.26 -5.96 3.87
CA LEU A 205 -8.47 -6.59 2.57
C LEU A 205 -7.89 -5.69 1.49
N HIS A 206 -7.02 -6.24 0.65
CA HIS A 206 -6.40 -5.48 -0.43
C HIS A 206 -6.34 -6.29 -1.73
N ILE A 207 -6.29 -5.60 -2.86
CA ILE A 207 -5.94 -6.25 -4.14
C ILE A 207 -4.47 -6.68 -4.09
N GLU A 208 -4.11 -7.72 -4.83
CA GLU A 208 -2.71 -8.21 -4.85
C GLU A 208 -1.71 -7.18 -5.39
N GLN A 209 -2.14 -6.35 -6.32
CA GLN A 209 -1.26 -5.45 -7.12
C GLN A 209 -0.12 -6.21 -7.82
N GLY A 210 -0.35 -7.47 -8.14
CA GLY A 210 0.62 -8.37 -8.74
C GLY A 210 -0.07 -9.52 -9.50
N PRO A 211 0.71 -10.36 -10.18
CA PRO A 211 0.18 -11.39 -11.07
C PRO A 211 0.15 -12.80 -10.47
N ILE A 212 0.53 -13.00 -9.19
CA ILE A 212 0.81 -14.34 -8.66
C ILE A 212 -0.48 -15.14 -8.50
N LEU A 213 -1.53 -14.55 -7.90
CA LEU A 213 -2.80 -15.23 -7.69
C LEU A 213 -3.46 -15.63 -9.01
N GLU A 214 -3.40 -14.76 -10.01
CA GLU A 214 -3.90 -15.06 -11.36
C GLU A 214 -3.10 -16.21 -12.00
N ALA A 215 -1.77 -16.14 -11.95
CA ALA A 215 -0.89 -17.18 -12.50
C ALA A 215 -1.08 -18.55 -11.84
N GLU A 216 -1.34 -18.57 -10.52
CA GLU A 216 -1.56 -19.78 -9.73
C GLU A 216 -3.03 -20.22 -9.68
N GLY A 217 -3.96 -19.48 -10.31
CA GLY A 217 -5.39 -19.76 -10.32
C GLY A 217 -5.99 -19.76 -8.92
N LYS A 218 -5.60 -18.81 -8.07
CA LYS A 218 -6.07 -18.67 -6.69
C LYS A 218 -6.96 -17.45 -6.52
N ASP A 219 -8.00 -17.61 -5.69
CA ASP A 219 -8.94 -16.54 -5.37
C ASP A 219 -8.40 -15.64 -4.24
N ILE A 220 -7.73 -16.24 -3.24
CA ILE A 220 -7.32 -15.56 -2.00
C ILE A 220 -5.83 -15.77 -1.73
N GLY A 221 -5.12 -14.66 -1.54
CA GLY A 221 -3.80 -14.62 -0.93
C GLY A 221 -3.92 -14.45 0.59
N VAL A 222 -3.54 -15.48 1.35
CA VAL A 222 -3.43 -15.37 2.80
C VAL A 222 -2.07 -14.74 3.11
N VAL A 223 -2.08 -13.43 3.36
CA VAL A 223 -0.86 -12.66 3.55
C VAL A 223 -0.24 -12.97 4.90
N THR A 224 1.02 -13.44 4.88
CA THR A 224 1.77 -13.80 6.08
C THR A 224 2.82 -12.76 6.46
N HIS A 225 3.31 -12.00 5.46
CA HIS A 225 4.37 -11.01 5.63
C HIS A 225 4.15 -9.82 4.68
N GLY A 226 4.60 -8.64 5.11
CA GLY A 226 4.88 -7.52 4.23
C GLY A 226 6.39 -7.45 3.94
N GLN A 227 6.77 -7.15 2.70
CA GLN A 227 8.17 -6.97 2.36
C GLN A 227 8.74 -5.71 3.02
N GLY A 228 9.98 -5.82 3.51
CA GLY A 228 10.82 -4.66 3.76
C GLY A 228 11.48 -4.19 2.48
N LEU A 229 11.95 -2.95 2.49
CA LEU A 229 12.62 -2.34 1.35
C LEU A 229 13.83 -1.49 1.75
N TRP A 230 14.76 -1.36 0.81
CA TRP A 230 15.74 -0.27 0.75
C TRP A 230 15.62 0.45 -0.57
N TRP A 231 15.56 1.75 -0.51
CA TRP A 231 15.77 2.65 -1.65
C TRP A 231 17.12 3.31 -1.52
N LEU A 232 17.96 3.12 -2.52
CA LEU A 232 19.30 3.69 -2.56
C LEU A 232 19.37 4.63 -3.77
N GLN A 233 19.95 5.81 -3.60
CA GLN A 233 20.37 6.68 -4.70
C GLN A 233 21.84 6.49 -4.96
N VAL A 234 22.21 6.22 -6.20
CA VAL A 234 23.59 6.07 -6.65
C VAL A 234 23.95 7.22 -7.55
N THR A 235 25.06 7.90 -7.24
CA THR A 235 25.68 8.89 -8.11
C THR A 235 27.04 8.38 -8.58
N LEU A 236 27.19 8.21 -9.89
CA LEU A 236 28.47 7.90 -10.53
C LEU A 236 29.05 9.14 -11.17
N THR A 237 30.33 9.38 -10.94
CA THR A 237 31.09 10.48 -11.54
C THR A 237 32.23 9.92 -12.41
N GLY A 238 32.18 10.21 -13.69
CA GLY A 238 33.16 9.88 -14.69
C GLY A 238 33.70 11.12 -15.38
N LYS A 239 33.94 11.01 -16.69
CA LYS A 239 34.47 12.12 -17.51
C LYS A 239 33.72 12.21 -18.83
N GLU A 240 33.11 13.35 -19.07
CA GLU A 240 32.53 13.66 -20.38
C GLU A 240 33.61 13.70 -21.46
N ALA A 241 33.32 13.04 -22.59
CA ALA A 241 34.24 13.01 -23.72
C ALA A 241 33.48 12.77 -25.03
N HIS A 242 34.04 13.18 -26.14
CA HIS A 242 33.44 12.95 -27.46
C HIS A 242 33.50 11.48 -27.86
N THR A 243 32.36 10.89 -28.21
CA THR A 243 32.26 9.45 -28.49
C THR A 243 33.15 8.99 -29.65
N GLY A 244 33.30 9.80 -30.71
CA GLY A 244 34.07 9.41 -31.90
C GLY A 244 35.57 9.58 -31.76
N SER A 245 36.03 10.59 -31.01
CA SER A 245 37.46 10.96 -30.92
C SER A 245 38.17 10.43 -29.68
N THR A 246 37.43 9.88 -28.69
CA THR A 246 38.04 9.38 -27.45
C THR A 246 38.25 7.87 -27.55
N PRO A 247 39.50 7.38 -27.52
CA PRO A 247 39.80 5.95 -27.55
C PRO A 247 39.16 5.19 -26.40
N MET A 248 38.73 3.92 -26.64
CA MET A 248 38.00 3.12 -25.64
C MET A 248 38.72 3.03 -24.29
N LYS A 249 40.04 2.84 -24.29
CA LYS A 249 40.87 2.68 -23.08
C LYS A 249 40.99 3.99 -22.24
N MET A 250 40.61 5.14 -22.80
CA MET A 250 40.73 6.45 -22.14
C MET A 250 39.39 6.94 -21.59
N ARG A 251 38.32 6.13 -21.72
CA ARG A 251 36.95 6.50 -21.33
C ARG A 251 36.72 6.24 -19.85
N VAL A 252 36.12 7.20 -19.17
CA VAL A 252 35.59 7.05 -17.80
C VAL A 252 34.09 7.27 -17.88
N ASN A 253 33.37 6.20 -18.24
CA ASN A 253 31.99 6.24 -18.70
C ASN A 253 31.01 5.91 -17.57
N ALA A 254 30.34 6.91 -16.98
CA ALA A 254 29.37 6.73 -15.93
C ALA A 254 28.13 5.96 -16.40
N GLY A 255 27.74 6.09 -17.67
CA GLY A 255 26.61 5.32 -18.24
C GLY A 255 26.89 3.82 -18.32
N LEU A 256 28.15 3.41 -18.62
CA LEU A 256 28.55 2.00 -18.58
C LEU A 256 28.55 1.48 -17.13
N GLY A 257 29.00 2.29 -16.17
CA GLY A 257 28.95 1.94 -14.74
C GLY A 257 27.52 1.68 -14.28
N MET A 258 26.60 2.58 -14.62
CA MET A 258 25.18 2.41 -14.32
C MET A 258 24.62 1.10 -14.91
N ALA A 259 24.85 0.82 -16.18
CA ALA A 259 24.35 -0.40 -16.84
C ALA A 259 24.83 -1.68 -16.16
N ARG A 260 26.11 -1.74 -15.77
CA ARG A 260 26.66 -2.89 -15.03
C ARG A 260 26.10 -3.04 -13.63
N ILE A 261 25.83 -1.93 -12.93
CA ILE A 261 25.19 -1.96 -11.61
C ILE A 261 23.73 -2.41 -11.74
N MET A 262 23.00 -1.99 -12.78
CA MET A 262 21.64 -2.48 -13.06
C MET A 262 21.60 -4.01 -13.25
N GLU A 263 22.56 -4.56 -14.00
CA GLU A 263 22.72 -6.00 -14.19
C GLU A 263 23.03 -6.70 -12.85
N ALA A 264 23.96 -6.18 -12.06
CA ALA A 264 24.32 -6.73 -10.75
C ALA A 264 23.12 -6.73 -9.78
N VAL A 265 22.30 -5.68 -9.76
CA VAL A 265 21.06 -5.62 -8.94
C VAL A 265 20.10 -6.74 -9.33
N HIS A 266 19.92 -6.99 -10.64
CA HIS A 266 19.09 -8.08 -11.13
C HIS A 266 19.63 -9.45 -10.70
N GLU A 267 20.92 -9.71 -10.91
CA GLU A 267 21.56 -10.98 -10.57
C GLU A 267 21.50 -11.27 -9.07
N ILE A 268 21.76 -10.27 -8.22
CA ILE A 268 21.66 -10.39 -6.77
C ILE A 268 20.21 -10.71 -6.37
N ALA A 269 19.22 -10.01 -6.90
CA ALA A 269 17.82 -10.30 -6.60
C ALA A 269 17.42 -11.73 -7.03
N MET A 270 17.91 -12.21 -8.17
CA MET A 270 17.69 -13.58 -8.64
C MET A 270 18.39 -14.62 -7.75
N ALA A 271 19.56 -14.33 -7.20
CA ALA A 271 20.27 -15.23 -6.29
C ALA A 271 19.56 -15.39 -4.93
N HIS A 272 18.76 -14.41 -4.53
CA HIS A 272 18.04 -14.40 -3.26
C HIS A 272 16.56 -14.85 -3.33
N GLN A 273 16.16 -15.52 -4.43
CA GLN A 273 14.81 -16.08 -4.54
C GLN A 273 14.54 -17.14 -3.43
N PRO A 274 13.25 -17.48 -3.11
CA PRO A 274 12.04 -16.78 -3.55
C PRO A 274 11.79 -15.50 -2.76
N ASN A 275 10.89 -14.66 -3.28
CA ASN A 275 10.37 -13.43 -2.64
C ASN A 275 11.37 -12.27 -2.49
N ALA A 276 12.58 -12.37 -3.04
CA ALA A 276 13.46 -11.21 -3.19
C ALA A 276 13.22 -10.54 -4.54
N VAL A 277 13.12 -9.22 -4.57
CA VAL A 277 13.01 -8.46 -5.80
C VAL A 277 13.96 -7.27 -5.78
N GLY A 278 14.39 -6.82 -6.96
CA GLY A 278 15.25 -5.66 -7.09
C GLY A 278 15.17 -5.05 -8.48
N ALA A 279 15.18 -3.72 -8.55
CA ALA A 279 15.13 -2.99 -9.81
C ALA A 279 15.80 -1.62 -9.69
N VAL A 280 16.21 -1.07 -10.82
CA VAL A 280 16.56 0.35 -10.99
C VAL A 280 15.38 1.05 -11.64
N GLY A 281 14.71 1.92 -10.89
CA GLY A 281 13.47 2.58 -11.33
C GLY A 281 13.69 3.92 -12.02
N GLN A 282 14.52 4.79 -11.43
CA GLN A 282 14.88 6.08 -11.98
C GLN A 282 16.31 6.06 -12.49
N ALA A 283 16.55 6.55 -13.69
CA ALA A 283 17.87 6.60 -14.28
C ALA A 283 18.09 7.89 -15.12
N ASN A 284 19.08 8.66 -14.74
CA ASN A 284 19.43 9.90 -15.42
C ASN A 284 20.93 9.89 -15.76
N VAL A 285 21.26 10.24 -17.00
CA VAL A 285 22.65 10.37 -17.45
C VAL A 285 22.90 11.81 -17.94
N TYR A 286 24.11 12.29 -17.74
CA TYR A 286 24.50 13.65 -18.10
C TYR A 286 25.77 13.63 -18.97
N PRO A 287 25.79 14.48 -20.03
CA PRO A 287 24.83 15.51 -20.39
C PRO A 287 23.65 14.99 -21.22
N ASN A 288 23.47 13.68 -21.39
CA ASN A 288 22.41 13.03 -22.17
C ASN A 288 22.42 13.49 -23.66
N SER A 289 23.60 13.46 -24.27
CA SER A 289 23.83 13.85 -25.65
C SER A 289 24.31 12.65 -26.49
N ARG A 290 23.85 12.56 -27.75
CA ARG A 290 24.07 11.38 -28.62
C ARG A 290 25.55 11.06 -28.87
N ASN A 291 26.42 12.05 -28.89
CA ASN A 291 27.84 11.93 -29.23
C ASN A 291 28.78 12.25 -28.06
N VAL A 292 28.26 12.25 -26.85
CA VAL A 292 29.03 12.49 -25.61
C VAL A 292 28.96 11.27 -24.70
N ILE A 293 30.11 10.81 -24.25
CA ILE A 293 30.23 9.78 -23.21
C ILE A 293 29.74 10.41 -21.90
N PRO A 294 28.77 9.78 -21.18
CA PRO A 294 28.26 10.34 -19.94
C PRO A 294 29.35 10.49 -18.87
N GLY A 295 29.51 11.70 -18.37
CA GLY A 295 30.40 12.04 -17.26
C GLY A 295 29.74 11.90 -15.89
N LYS A 296 28.40 11.82 -15.84
CA LYS A 296 27.64 11.60 -14.60
C LYS A 296 26.43 10.70 -14.86
N ALA A 297 26.12 9.81 -13.93
CA ALA A 297 24.87 9.09 -13.89
C ALA A 297 24.28 9.15 -12.48
N VAL A 298 22.96 9.37 -12.35
CA VAL A 298 22.23 9.33 -11.07
C VAL A 298 21.03 8.41 -11.24
N PHE A 299 20.91 7.41 -10.39
CA PHE A 299 19.84 6.44 -10.49
C PHE A 299 19.44 5.92 -9.11
N THR A 300 18.26 5.31 -9.02
CA THR A 300 17.73 4.74 -7.78
C THR A 300 17.61 3.22 -7.89
N ILE A 301 17.95 2.54 -6.81
CA ILE A 301 17.79 1.11 -6.64
C ILE A 301 16.67 0.89 -5.61
N ASP A 302 15.71 0.02 -5.94
CA ASP A 302 14.68 -0.50 -5.04
C ASP A 302 14.93 -2.00 -4.87
N ILE A 303 15.19 -2.44 -3.63
CA ILE A 303 15.29 -3.85 -3.27
C ILE A 303 14.32 -4.17 -2.15
N ARG A 304 13.69 -5.36 -2.24
CA ARG A 304 12.70 -5.80 -1.25
C ARG A 304 12.88 -7.27 -0.89
N SER A 305 12.55 -7.61 0.37
CA SER A 305 12.49 -8.98 0.87
C SER A 305 11.60 -9.06 2.12
N PRO A 306 10.87 -10.17 2.33
CA PRO A 306 10.13 -10.42 3.57
C PRO A 306 11.06 -10.82 4.75
N GLN A 307 12.35 -11.01 4.52
CA GLN A 307 13.33 -11.40 5.52
C GLN A 307 14.38 -10.29 5.70
N LEU A 308 14.45 -9.71 6.90
CA LEU A 308 15.38 -8.61 7.21
C LEU A 308 16.85 -8.99 6.94
N SER A 309 17.27 -10.20 7.34
CA SER A 309 18.63 -10.67 7.09
C SER A 309 18.96 -10.72 5.60
N LYS A 310 18.03 -11.24 4.79
CA LYS A 310 18.19 -11.33 3.34
C LYS A 310 18.24 -9.94 2.70
N LEU A 311 17.36 -9.03 3.14
CA LEU A 311 17.34 -7.65 2.67
C LEU A 311 18.65 -6.91 2.98
N SER A 312 19.22 -7.12 4.18
CA SER A 312 20.51 -6.55 4.58
C SER A 312 21.66 -7.13 3.74
N THR A 313 21.68 -8.44 3.53
CA THR A 313 22.70 -9.08 2.69
C THR A 313 22.65 -8.59 1.25
N MET A 314 21.46 -8.52 0.64
CA MET A 314 21.29 -7.97 -0.73
C MET A 314 21.83 -6.54 -0.84
N ARG A 315 21.56 -5.69 0.15
CA ARG A 315 22.09 -4.32 0.17
C ARG A 315 23.62 -4.32 0.19
N GLU A 316 24.23 -5.08 1.10
CA GLU A 316 25.71 -5.18 1.22
C GLU A 316 26.34 -5.69 -0.09
N GLU A 317 25.78 -6.73 -0.70
CA GLU A 317 26.25 -7.28 -1.97
C GLU A 317 26.18 -6.26 -3.11
N ILE A 318 25.08 -5.47 -3.19
CA ILE A 318 24.92 -4.41 -4.18
C ILE A 318 25.94 -3.29 -3.96
N GLU A 319 26.15 -2.84 -2.72
CA GLU A 319 27.12 -1.81 -2.37
C GLU A 319 28.56 -2.26 -2.74
N LEU A 320 28.90 -3.52 -2.46
CA LEU A 320 30.20 -4.12 -2.81
C LEU A 320 30.37 -4.24 -4.33
N ALA A 321 29.36 -4.75 -5.05
CA ALA A 321 29.40 -4.88 -6.51
C ALA A 321 29.52 -3.50 -7.18
N ALA A 322 28.74 -2.53 -6.74
CA ALA A 322 28.78 -1.17 -7.27
C ALA A 322 30.13 -0.50 -7.04
N ALA A 323 30.74 -0.66 -5.86
CA ALA A 323 32.06 -0.15 -5.55
C ALA A 323 33.15 -0.83 -6.41
N GLN A 324 33.04 -2.14 -6.67
CA GLN A 324 33.97 -2.85 -7.55
C GLN A 324 33.85 -2.38 -8.99
N ILE A 325 32.62 -2.27 -9.52
CA ILE A 325 32.36 -1.75 -10.87
C ILE A 325 32.92 -0.32 -11.04
N ALA A 326 32.74 0.53 -10.05
CA ALA A 326 33.25 1.88 -10.07
C ALA A 326 34.77 1.90 -10.12
N ARG A 327 35.46 1.09 -9.31
CA ARG A 327 36.93 0.95 -9.34
C ARG A 327 37.43 0.47 -10.70
N ASP A 328 36.81 -0.55 -11.27
CA ASP A 328 37.25 -1.15 -12.56
C ASP A 328 37.09 -0.16 -13.73
N LEU A 329 36.16 0.77 -13.63
CA LEU A 329 35.90 1.78 -14.65
C LEU A 329 36.52 3.16 -14.34
N GLY A 330 37.22 3.29 -13.20
CA GLY A 330 37.83 4.54 -12.76
C GLY A 330 36.81 5.64 -12.39
N LEU A 331 35.59 5.23 -11.96
CA LEU A 331 34.51 6.13 -11.60
C LEU A 331 34.56 6.53 -10.12
N GLY A 332 34.14 7.76 -9.83
CA GLY A 332 33.68 8.12 -8.49
C GLY A 332 32.30 7.54 -8.24
N ILE A 333 32.02 7.11 -7.00
CA ILE A 333 30.73 6.57 -6.60
C ILE A 333 30.31 7.13 -5.24
N GLU A 334 29.03 7.47 -5.13
CA GLU A 334 28.36 7.82 -3.89
C GLU A 334 27.04 7.06 -3.83
N ILE A 335 26.75 6.43 -2.68
CA ILE A 335 25.52 5.67 -2.46
C ILE A 335 24.86 6.21 -1.20
N GLU A 336 23.64 6.71 -1.33
CA GLU A 336 22.85 7.28 -0.25
C GLU A 336 21.57 6.51 -0.04
N PRO A 337 21.24 6.09 1.21
CA PRO A 337 19.92 5.56 1.50
C PRO A 337 18.88 6.69 1.46
N VAL A 338 17.85 6.52 0.64
CA VAL A 338 16.77 7.51 0.49
C VAL A 338 15.42 7.00 1.01
N GLY A 339 15.32 5.71 1.38
CA GLY A 339 14.16 5.13 2.02
C GLY A 339 14.47 3.74 2.59
N HIS A 340 13.84 3.43 3.72
CA HIS A 340 13.95 2.12 4.36
C HIS A 340 12.66 1.79 5.12
N PHE A 341 12.27 0.52 5.04
CA PHE A 341 11.18 -0.05 5.78
C PHE A 341 11.53 -1.51 6.14
N ASP A 342 11.41 -1.86 7.43
CA ASP A 342 11.65 -3.25 7.86
C ASP A 342 10.53 -4.19 7.39
N PRO A 343 10.84 -5.46 7.09
CA PRO A 343 9.79 -6.45 6.82
C PRO A 343 8.87 -6.62 8.03
N VAL A 344 7.60 -6.93 7.73
CA VAL A 344 6.57 -7.16 8.75
C VAL A 344 6.15 -8.62 8.70
N THR A 345 6.07 -9.26 9.88
CA THR A 345 5.40 -10.55 10.05
C THR A 345 4.05 -10.29 10.71
N PHE A 346 2.97 -10.74 10.08
CA PHE A 346 1.62 -10.55 10.60
C PHE A 346 1.29 -11.58 11.70
N ASP A 347 0.30 -11.26 12.54
CA ASP A 347 -0.10 -12.09 13.66
C ASP A 347 -0.65 -13.46 13.20
N ASP A 348 -0.13 -14.55 13.79
CA ASP A 348 -0.50 -15.91 13.42
C ASP A 348 -1.99 -16.20 13.63
N GLY A 349 -2.63 -15.59 14.65
CA GLY A 349 -4.05 -15.71 14.92
C GLY A 349 -4.89 -15.06 13.83
N CYS A 350 -4.51 -13.87 13.39
CA CYS A 350 -5.16 -13.15 12.29
C CYS A 350 -4.98 -13.90 10.96
N VAL A 351 -3.75 -14.33 10.64
CA VAL A 351 -3.46 -15.14 9.45
C VAL A 351 -4.27 -16.43 9.43
N LYS A 352 -4.36 -17.12 10.58
CA LYS A 352 -5.18 -18.35 10.72
C LYS A 352 -6.66 -18.07 10.54
N ALA A 353 -7.18 -16.97 11.04
CA ALA A 353 -8.58 -16.57 10.87
C ALA A 353 -8.94 -16.37 9.40
N VAL A 354 -8.09 -15.65 8.64
CA VAL A 354 -8.28 -15.45 7.19
C VAL A 354 -8.24 -16.77 6.43
N ARG A 355 -7.25 -17.63 6.72
CA ARG A 355 -7.13 -18.95 6.09
C ARG A 355 -8.37 -19.81 6.33
N SER A 356 -8.79 -19.93 7.60
CA SER A 356 -9.96 -20.71 7.96
C SER A 356 -11.24 -20.18 7.33
N ALA A 357 -11.36 -18.87 7.14
CA ALA A 357 -12.50 -18.28 6.43
C ALA A 357 -12.50 -18.66 4.95
N ALA A 358 -11.34 -18.57 4.27
CA ALA A 358 -11.21 -18.98 2.87
C ALA A 358 -11.56 -20.47 2.67
N GLU A 359 -11.05 -21.33 3.56
CA GLU A 359 -11.34 -22.78 3.56
C GLU A 359 -12.84 -23.05 3.72
N ARG A 360 -13.48 -22.48 4.74
CA ARG A 360 -14.92 -22.68 5.01
C ARG A 360 -15.80 -22.18 3.87
N LEU A 361 -15.41 -21.09 3.22
CA LEU A 361 -16.14 -20.52 2.09
C LEU A 361 -15.84 -21.21 0.75
N GLY A 362 -14.90 -22.17 0.75
CA GLY A 362 -14.54 -22.95 -0.43
C GLY A 362 -13.73 -22.15 -1.47
N TYR A 363 -13.08 -21.06 -1.07
CA TYR A 363 -12.18 -20.32 -1.95
C TYR A 363 -10.83 -21.02 -2.09
N SER A 364 -10.32 -21.08 -3.32
CA SER A 364 -8.95 -21.48 -3.55
C SER A 364 -8.01 -20.44 -2.95
N HIS A 365 -6.97 -20.87 -2.21
CA HIS A 365 -6.10 -19.94 -1.51
C HIS A 365 -4.65 -20.43 -1.46
N MET A 366 -3.74 -19.51 -1.19
CA MET A 366 -2.33 -19.79 -0.92
C MET A 366 -1.75 -18.77 0.05
N ASN A 367 -0.62 -19.10 0.68
CA ASN A 367 0.15 -18.10 1.41
C ASN A 367 0.78 -17.12 0.45
N LEU A 368 0.73 -15.84 0.80
CA LEU A 368 1.30 -14.79 0.00
C LEU A 368 2.15 -13.85 0.87
N VAL A 369 3.16 -13.26 0.27
CA VAL A 369 3.91 -12.14 0.82
C VAL A 369 3.45 -10.87 0.09
N SER A 370 2.99 -9.85 0.81
CA SER A 370 2.65 -8.59 0.17
C SER A 370 3.92 -7.86 -0.30
N GLY A 371 3.96 -7.53 -1.59
CA GLY A 371 5.02 -6.73 -2.19
C GLY A 371 4.83 -5.22 -2.00
N ALA A 372 3.63 -4.78 -1.63
CA ALA A 372 3.28 -3.40 -1.36
C ALA A 372 3.30 -3.09 0.14
N GLY A 373 3.46 -1.81 0.49
CA GLY A 373 3.21 -1.33 1.84
C GLY A 373 1.72 -1.11 2.04
N HIS A 374 1.23 -1.33 3.26
CA HIS A 374 -0.16 -1.15 3.65
C HIS A 374 -0.23 -0.54 5.06
N ASP A 375 -1.32 0.11 5.40
CA ASP A 375 -1.54 0.65 6.75
C ASP A 375 -1.43 -0.44 7.82
N ALA A 376 -1.84 -1.67 7.50
CA ALA A 376 -1.67 -2.87 8.33
C ALA A 376 -0.21 -3.07 8.78
N CYS A 377 0.79 -2.68 7.98
CA CYS A 377 2.20 -2.82 8.32
C CYS A 377 2.59 -1.95 9.53
N TRP A 378 2.03 -0.75 9.64
CA TRP A 378 2.24 0.11 10.81
C TRP A 378 1.37 -0.31 11.99
N VAL A 379 0.09 -0.63 11.75
CA VAL A 379 -0.85 -1.03 12.81
C VAL A 379 -0.39 -2.31 13.50
N ASN A 380 0.26 -3.23 12.81
CA ASN A 380 0.85 -4.45 13.38
C ASN A 380 1.86 -4.20 14.52
N ARG A 381 2.35 -2.96 14.68
CA ARG A 381 3.21 -2.58 15.81
C ARG A 381 2.45 -2.32 17.11
N VAL A 382 1.15 -2.11 17.04
CA VAL A 382 0.32 -1.70 18.19
C VAL A 382 -0.89 -2.60 18.40
N ALA A 383 -1.22 -3.47 17.46
CA ALA A 383 -2.30 -4.47 17.56
C ALA A 383 -2.02 -5.71 16.69
N PRO A 384 -2.58 -6.88 17.03
CA PRO A 384 -2.59 -8.04 16.15
C PRO A 384 -3.24 -7.69 14.79
N THR A 385 -2.57 -7.98 13.68
CA THR A 385 -3.02 -7.55 12.36
C THR A 385 -2.81 -8.66 11.34
#